data_7b9dea1d95c799732463d3aca0f2f627
#
_entry.id   7b9dea1d95c799732463d3aca0f2f627
#
_cell.length_a   1.000
_cell.length_b   1.000
_cell.length_c   1.000
_cell.angle_alpha   90.00
_cell.angle_beta   90.00
_cell.angle_gamma   90.00
#
_symmetry.space_group_name_H-M   'P 1'
#
loop_
_entity.id
_entity.type
_entity.pdbx_description
1 polymer ?
#
loop_
_entity_poly.entity_id
_entity_poly.type
_entity_poly.pdbx_seq_one_letter_code
_entity_poly.pdbx_strand_id
1 'polypeptide(L)'
;MKYAYIVNRFNLKEKTDRIIEKLHRVSSDFSRDYEIFVHDTPQDVQKTMAYLKDKEYIITSIGGDGSINLLLNDLIGTKNILAFIPYGTGNDFCRYCMENLEDGIQDVDIVKINERYFINVACFGIDADIANDDNFIHNRFIPKSMRYNAGVVYYFLTYKPKHMKAMIDDQIIEGDFTTIIAANAAYYGGGYKPSPNSDIKDHKMEILLVDQLNKLSMAKVILSMKDSSHLKNKAVHVYEGDHLILTSDKNVGSNIDGEALVSDRFELKLIPNGFKIDLDKSFINAMNK
;
A
#
# COMPACT_ATOMS: atom_id res chain seq x y z
N MET A 1 -0.21 23.62 -13.24
CA MET A 1 0.43 22.37 -13.73
C MET A 1 -0.57 21.62 -14.60
N LYS A 2 -0.09 20.85 -15.56
CA LYS A 2 -0.94 20.02 -16.43
C LYS A 2 -1.17 18.65 -15.78
N TYR A 3 -2.36 18.08 -15.96
CA TYR A 3 -2.70 16.75 -15.46
C TYR A 3 -2.33 15.67 -16.48
N ALA A 4 -1.75 14.55 -16.02
CA ALA A 4 -1.53 13.35 -16.80
C ALA A 4 -2.37 12.22 -16.19
N TYR A 5 -3.48 11.87 -16.82
CA TYR A 5 -4.34 10.77 -16.35
C TYR A 5 -3.81 9.43 -16.84
N ILE A 6 -3.41 8.57 -15.92
CA ILE A 6 -2.89 7.22 -16.19
C ILE A 6 -4.02 6.22 -16.07
N VAL A 7 -4.49 5.72 -17.22
CA VAL A 7 -5.65 4.82 -17.34
C VAL A 7 -5.17 3.42 -17.71
N ASN A 8 -5.20 2.50 -16.77
CA ASN A 8 -4.71 1.13 -16.95
C ASN A 8 -5.83 0.19 -17.42
N ARG A 9 -5.98 0.03 -18.77
CA ARG A 9 -7.02 -0.82 -19.37
C ARG A 9 -6.91 -2.28 -18.90
N PHE A 10 -5.70 -2.79 -18.67
CA PHE A 10 -5.50 -4.14 -18.17
C PHE A 10 -6.13 -4.38 -16.78
N ASN A 11 -6.31 -3.32 -15.97
CA ASN A 11 -7.00 -3.37 -14.67
C ASN A 11 -8.49 -3.02 -14.79
N LEU A 12 -8.82 -1.98 -15.56
CA LEU A 12 -10.17 -1.41 -15.67
C LEU A 12 -11.06 -2.13 -16.66
N LYS A 13 -10.45 -2.82 -17.67
CA LYS A 13 -11.14 -3.64 -18.67
C LYS A 13 -12.27 -2.87 -19.37
N GLU A 14 -13.48 -3.42 -19.34
CA GLU A 14 -14.68 -2.87 -19.99
C GLU A 14 -15.12 -1.49 -19.45
N LYS A 15 -14.64 -1.10 -18.28
CA LYS A 15 -14.95 0.21 -17.70
C LYS A 15 -14.12 1.35 -18.30
N THR A 16 -13.06 1.04 -19.05
CA THR A 16 -12.06 2.02 -19.51
C THR A 16 -12.69 3.15 -20.32
N ASP A 17 -13.46 2.83 -21.35
CA ASP A 17 -14.03 3.85 -22.27
C ASP A 17 -15.01 4.78 -21.54
N ARG A 18 -15.85 4.21 -20.66
CA ARG A 18 -16.76 5.00 -19.80
C ARG A 18 -16.00 5.93 -18.85
N ILE A 19 -14.87 5.48 -18.32
CA ILE A 19 -14.02 6.31 -17.45
C ILE A 19 -13.38 7.44 -18.23
N ILE A 20 -12.90 7.18 -19.46
CA ILE A 20 -12.32 8.20 -20.34
C ILE A 20 -13.36 9.26 -20.70
N GLU A 21 -14.56 8.87 -21.10
CA GLU A 21 -15.65 9.81 -21.38
C GLU A 21 -15.96 10.69 -20.17
N LYS A 22 -15.99 10.09 -18.99
CA LYS A 22 -16.22 10.81 -17.73
C LYS A 22 -15.08 11.76 -17.40
N LEU A 23 -13.82 11.34 -17.61
CA LEU A 23 -12.65 12.20 -17.44
C LEU A 23 -12.74 13.45 -18.35
N HIS A 24 -13.08 13.28 -19.62
CA HIS A 24 -13.24 14.42 -20.51
C HIS A 24 -14.30 15.40 -20.01
N ARG A 25 -15.47 14.91 -19.64
CA ARG A 25 -16.57 15.73 -19.12
C ARG A 25 -16.18 16.47 -17.84
N VAL A 26 -15.77 15.72 -16.81
CA VAL A 26 -15.48 16.30 -15.49
C VAL A 26 -14.25 17.22 -15.56
N SER A 27 -13.22 16.87 -16.33
CA SER A 27 -12.05 17.75 -16.48
C SER A 27 -12.41 19.08 -17.17
N SER A 28 -13.34 19.06 -18.13
CA SER A 28 -13.88 20.29 -18.73
C SER A 28 -14.64 21.13 -17.72
N ASP A 29 -15.50 20.52 -16.89
CA ASP A 29 -16.27 21.22 -15.86
C ASP A 29 -15.35 21.89 -14.82
N PHE A 30 -14.19 21.30 -14.54
CA PHE A 30 -13.16 21.83 -13.62
C PHE A 30 -12.10 22.69 -14.35
N SER A 31 -12.23 22.95 -15.64
CA SER A 31 -11.27 23.72 -16.46
C SER A 31 -9.83 23.24 -16.35
N ARG A 32 -9.61 21.93 -16.26
CA ARG A 32 -8.27 21.32 -16.18
C ARG A 32 -7.63 21.23 -17.56
N ASP A 33 -6.33 21.57 -17.66
CA ASP A 33 -5.47 21.20 -18.79
C ASP A 33 -4.91 19.80 -18.52
N TYR A 34 -5.13 18.85 -19.44
CA TYR A 34 -4.81 17.45 -19.21
C TYR A 34 -4.43 16.67 -20.49
N GLU A 35 -3.77 15.55 -20.26
CA GLU A 35 -3.53 14.49 -21.23
C GLU A 35 -4.00 13.15 -20.65
N ILE A 36 -4.50 12.25 -21.49
CA ILE A 36 -4.89 10.90 -21.07
C ILE A 36 -3.96 9.89 -21.73
N PHE A 37 -3.33 9.06 -20.89
CA PHE A 37 -2.45 7.97 -21.30
C PHE A 37 -3.16 6.65 -20.98
N VAL A 38 -3.50 5.88 -22.01
CA VAL A 38 -4.16 4.59 -21.87
C VAL A 38 -3.15 3.48 -22.09
N HIS A 39 -3.10 2.54 -21.15
CA HIS A 39 -2.11 1.48 -21.16
C HIS A 39 -2.75 0.09 -21.16
N ASP A 40 -2.25 -0.79 -22.01
CA ASP A 40 -2.69 -2.18 -22.10
C ASP A 40 -1.80 -3.12 -21.29
N THR A 41 -0.59 -2.66 -20.90
CA THR A 41 0.37 -3.43 -20.11
C THR A 41 1.08 -2.55 -19.06
N PRO A 42 1.62 -3.14 -17.98
CA PRO A 42 2.48 -2.41 -17.03
C PRO A 42 3.72 -1.78 -17.69
N GLN A 43 4.28 -2.42 -18.72
CA GLN A 43 5.44 -1.91 -19.46
C GLN A 43 5.12 -0.61 -20.20
N ASP A 44 3.89 -0.42 -20.65
CA ASP A 44 3.48 0.83 -21.31
C ASP A 44 3.38 1.97 -20.29
N VAL A 45 2.96 1.67 -19.05
CA VAL A 45 3.00 2.63 -17.94
C VAL A 45 4.43 3.12 -17.69
N GLN A 46 5.40 2.20 -17.60
CA GLN A 46 6.82 2.54 -17.39
C GLN A 46 7.37 3.45 -18.51
N LYS A 47 7.01 3.21 -19.78
CA LYS A 47 7.40 4.09 -20.91
C LYS A 47 6.82 5.50 -20.73
N THR A 48 5.56 5.60 -20.33
CA THR A 48 4.91 6.91 -20.07
C THR A 48 5.55 7.61 -18.89
N MET A 49 5.85 6.90 -17.81
CA MET A 49 6.53 7.48 -16.64
C MET A 49 7.93 7.98 -17.01
N ALA A 50 8.70 7.22 -17.81
CA ALA A 50 9.99 7.67 -18.34
C ALA A 50 9.88 8.94 -19.20
N TYR A 51 8.82 9.07 -20.02
CA TYR A 51 8.54 10.26 -20.81
C TYR A 51 8.16 11.48 -19.94
N LEU A 52 7.46 11.26 -18.82
CA LEU A 52 7.00 12.32 -17.91
C LEU A 52 8.04 12.70 -16.84
N LYS A 53 9.11 11.92 -16.65
CA LYS A 53 10.07 12.04 -15.56
C LYS A 53 10.66 13.45 -15.39
N ASP A 54 11.04 14.09 -16.51
CA ASP A 54 11.68 15.40 -16.52
C ASP A 54 10.68 16.56 -16.71
N LYS A 55 9.39 16.29 -16.57
CA LYS A 55 8.30 17.25 -16.72
C LYS A 55 7.70 17.62 -15.38
N GLU A 56 6.79 18.60 -15.38
CA GLU A 56 6.08 19.06 -14.18
C GLU A 56 4.57 18.82 -14.37
N TYR A 57 4.14 17.58 -14.10
CA TYR A 57 2.74 17.15 -14.20
C TYR A 57 2.16 16.77 -12.84
N ILE A 58 0.84 16.89 -12.74
CA ILE A 58 0.06 16.18 -11.73
C ILE A 58 -0.31 14.82 -12.35
N ILE A 59 0.43 13.77 -11.97
CA ILE A 59 0.24 12.43 -12.48
C ILE A 59 -0.87 11.75 -11.68
N THR A 60 -2.00 11.55 -12.33
CA THR A 60 -3.21 11.03 -11.68
C THR A 60 -3.37 9.53 -11.96
N SER A 61 -3.21 8.72 -10.94
CA SER A 61 -3.51 7.29 -10.98
C SER A 61 -5.01 7.05 -10.99
N ILE A 62 -5.51 6.27 -11.96
CA ILE A 62 -6.92 5.89 -12.06
C ILE A 62 -7.05 4.40 -11.80
N GLY A 63 -7.44 4.05 -10.58
CA GLY A 63 -7.48 2.66 -10.13
C GLY A 63 -7.51 2.52 -8.62
N GLY A 64 -6.96 1.44 -8.09
CA GLY A 64 -6.77 1.20 -6.67
C GLY A 64 -5.30 1.38 -6.24
N ASP A 65 -5.00 0.91 -5.02
CA ASP A 65 -3.67 1.01 -4.41
C ASP A 65 -2.56 0.42 -5.30
N GLY A 66 -2.80 -0.72 -5.95
CA GLY A 66 -1.85 -1.30 -6.90
C GLY A 66 -1.56 -0.43 -8.13
N SER A 67 -2.50 0.44 -8.55
CA SER A 67 -2.25 1.39 -9.64
C SER A 67 -1.39 2.57 -9.16
N ILE A 68 -1.51 2.98 -7.90
CA ILE A 68 -0.65 3.99 -7.28
C ILE A 68 0.76 3.42 -7.14
N ASN A 69 0.88 2.20 -6.61
CA ASN A 69 2.17 1.55 -6.39
C ASN A 69 2.98 1.37 -7.68
N LEU A 70 2.30 1.09 -8.79
CA LEU A 70 2.92 0.98 -10.12
C LEU A 70 3.62 2.28 -10.58
N LEU A 71 3.15 3.45 -10.10
CA LEU A 71 3.70 4.76 -10.45
C LEU A 71 4.75 5.25 -9.43
N LEU A 72 4.64 4.80 -8.19
CA LEU A 72 5.31 5.40 -7.03
C LEU A 72 6.83 5.46 -7.20
N ASN A 73 7.46 4.34 -7.55
CA ASN A 73 8.92 4.27 -7.68
C ASN A 73 9.47 5.17 -8.80
N ASP A 74 8.69 5.45 -9.84
CA ASP A 74 9.05 6.34 -10.93
C ASP A 74 8.79 7.82 -10.63
N LEU A 75 7.97 8.11 -9.60
CA LEU A 75 7.65 9.47 -9.17
C LEU A 75 8.70 10.04 -8.22
N ILE A 76 9.30 9.19 -7.38
CA ILE A 76 10.26 9.65 -6.36
C ILE A 76 11.48 10.32 -7.00
N GLY A 77 11.84 11.49 -6.48
CA GLY A 77 12.95 12.31 -6.99
C GLY A 77 12.65 13.08 -8.27
N THR A 78 11.41 13.06 -8.76
CA THR A 78 10.95 13.92 -9.87
C THR A 78 10.25 15.17 -9.35
N LYS A 79 9.89 16.08 -10.24
CA LYS A 79 9.06 17.26 -9.94
C LYS A 79 7.56 16.99 -10.09
N ASN A 80 7.20 15.78 -10.49
CA ASN A 80 5.82 15.40 -10.67
C ASN A 80 5.11 15.22 -9.31
N ILE A 81 3.81 15.46 -9.30
CA ILE A 81 2.95 15.36 -8.12
C ILE A 81 1.99 14.20 -8.35
N LEU A 82 1.79 13.35 -7.34
CA LEU A 82 0.82 12.27 -7.40
C LEU A 82 -0.58 12.79 -7.12
N ALA A 83 -1.54 12.40 -7.94
CA ALA A 83 -2.97 12.46 -7.63
C ALA A 83 -3.61 11.09 -7.89
N PHE A 84 -4.85 10.88 -7.46
CA PHE A 84 -5.54 9.62 -7.66
C PHE A 84 -7.05 9.78 -7.81
N ILE A 85 -7.66 8.82 -8.51
CA ILE A 85 -9.10 8.65 -8.60
C ILE A 85 -9.41 7.19 -8.29
N PRO A 86 -10.11 6.88 -7.18
CA PRO A 86 -10.27 5.52 -6.70
C PRO A 86 -11.31 4.75 -7.54
N TYR A 87 -10.86 3.74 -8.28
CA TYR A 87 -11.67 2.76 -9.03
C TYR A 87 -11.34 1.31 -8.66
N GLY A 88 -10.49 1.09 -7.67
CA GLY A 88 -10.14 -0.23 -7.15
C GLY A 88 -11.14 -0.77 -6.13
N THR A 89 -10.89 -1.98 -5.63
CA THR A 89 -11.72 -2.64 -4.62
C THR A 89 -11.31 -2.30 -3.18
N GLY A 90 -10.02 -2.06 -2.91
CA GLY A 90 -9.49 -1.71 -1.59
C GLY A 90 -9.49 -0.20 -1.38
N ASN A 91 -8.67 0.50 -2.15
CA ASN A 91 -8.46 1.95 -2.10
C ASN A 91 -8.07 2.46 -0.70
N ASP A 92 -7.23 1.69 0.01
CA ASP A 92 -6.89 1.96 1.41
C ASP A 92 -6.12 3.27 1.57
N PHE A 93 -5.14 3.54 0.69
CA PHE A 93 -4.41 4.80 0.68
C PHE A 93 -5.31 5.99 0.31
N CYS A 94 -6.15 5.82 -0.73
CA CYS A 94 -7.10 6.86 -1.12
C CYS A 94 -8.07 7.18 0.02
N ARG A 95 -8.56 6.15 0.73
CA ARG A 95 -9.44 6.31 1.90
C ARG A 95 -8.74 7.11 2.99
N TYR A 96 -7.49 6.74 3.31
CA TYR A 96 -6.68 7.45 4.29
C TYR A 96 -6.57 8.94 3.93
N CYS A 97 -6.19 9.27 2.69
CA CYS A 97 -6.04 10.64 2.25
C CYS A 97 -7.36 11.43 2.29
N MET A 98 -8.46 10.81 1.83
CA MET A 98 -9.79 11.46 1.86
C MET A 98 -10.28 11.77 3.27
N GLU A 99 -9.91 10.95 4.25
CA GLU A 99 -10.31 11.11 5.65
C GLU A 99 -9.40 12.08 6.41
N ASN A 100 -8.08 12.10 6.14
CA ASN A 100 -7.09 12.74 7.00
C ASN A 100 -6.36 13.93 6.39
N LEU A 101 -6.36 14.08 5.06
CA LEU A 101 -5.69 15.19 4.40
C LEU A 101 -6.70 16.29 3.98
N GLU A 102 -6.21 17.50 3.86
CA GLU A 102 -6.93 18.64 3.28
C GLU A 102 -6.82 18.65 1.75
N ASP A 103 -7.64 19.48 1.07
CA ASP A 103 -7.51 19.69 -0.36
C ASP A 103 -6.23 20.46 -0.70
N GLY A 104 -5.67 20.19 -1.87
CA GLY A 104 -4.50 20.87 -2.43
C GLY A 104 -3.23 20.02 -2.39
N ILE A 105 -2.12 20.65 -2.75
CA ILE A 105 -0.81 20.03 -2.84
C ILE A 105 -0.17 19.98 -1.45
N GLN A 106 0.24 18.78 -1.03
CA GLN A 106 0.85 18.53 0.26
C GLN A 106 2.09 17.66 0.12
N ASP A 107 3.10 17.97 0.93
CA ASP A 107 4.24 17.10 1.13
C ASP A 107 3.83 15.95 2.06
N VAL A 108 4.26 14.72 1.73
CA VAL A 108 3.99 13.52 2.52
C VAL A 108 5.23 12.65 2.62
N ASP A 109 5.29 11.89 3.68
CA ASP A 109 6.36 10.96 3.94
C ASP A 109 6.23 9.71 3.07
N ILE A 110 7.35 9.07 2.80
CA ILE A 110 7.42 7.79 2.12
C ILE A 110 8.45 6.91 2.80
N VAL A 111 8.27 5.61 2.75
CA VAL A 111 9.24 4.68 3.30
C VAL A 111 9.99 3.97 2.18
N LYS A 112 11.32 4.04 2.22
CA LYS A 112 12.19 3.20 1.41
C LYS A 112 12.40 1.85 2.11
N ILE A 113 12.20 0.76 1.38
CA ILE A 113 12.51 -0.60 1.82
C ILE A 113 13.49 -1.23 0.82
N ASN A 114 14.73 -1.48 1.25
CA ASN A 114 15.81 -1.89 0.35
C ASN A 114 15.88 -0.95 -0.87
N GLU A 115 15.59 -1.45 -2.09
CA GLU A 115 15.63 -0.66 -3.33
C GLU A 115 14.24 -0.19 -3.82
N ARG A 116 13.19 -0.32 -3.00
CA ARG A 116 11.81 0.05 -3.35
C ARG A 116 11.25 1.08 -2.39
N TYR A 117 10.11 1.65 -2.75
CA TYR A 117 9.35 2.55 -1.89
C TYR A 117 7.94 2.01 -1.67
N PHE A 118 7.38 2.33 -0.52
CA PHE A 118 5.97 2.11 -0.22
C PHE A 118 5.38 3.32 0.49
N ILE A 119 4.09 3.48 0.35
CA ILE A 119 3.34 4.64 0.84
C ILE A 119 2.42 4.28 1.99
N ASN A 120 2.01 3.02 2.07
CA ASN A 120 0.98 2.57 2.99
C ASN A 120 1.55 1.66 4.08
N VAL A 121 1.75 0.38 3.81
CA VAL A 121 2.12 -0.62 4.82
C VAL A 121 3.04 -1.71 4.25
N ALA A 122 4.06 -2.08 5.00
CA ALA A 122 4.84 -3.29 4.78
C ALA A 122 4.58 -4.30 5.92
N CYS A 123 4.21 -5.54 5.57
CA CYS A 123 3.96 -6.62 6.51
C CYS A 123 4.98 -7.74 6.34
N PHE A 124 5.40 -8.35 7.45
CA PHE A 124 6.38 -9.45 7.50
C PHE A 124 5.79 -10.57 8.35
N GLY A 125 5.66 -11.77 7.79
CA GLY A 125 5.10 -12.91 8.51
C GLY A 125 3.83 -13.46 7.88
N ILE A 126 2.78 -13.75 8.68
CA ILE A 126 1.59 -14.45 8.18
C ILE A 126 0.90 -13.69 7.05
N ASP A 127 0.79 -12.38 7.15
CA ASP A 127 0.10 -11.57 6.14
C ASP A 127 0.83 -11.63 4.80
N ALA A 128 2.17 -11.61 4.83
CA ALA A 128 2.99 -11.76 3.65
C ALA A 128 2.90 -13.17 3.05
N ASP A 129 2.95 -14.22 3.88
CA ASP A 129 2.83 -15.59 3.41
C ASP A 129 1.47 -15.84 2.72
N ILE A 130 0.38 -15.27 3.25
CA ILE A 130 -0.96 -15.35 2.64
C ILE A 130 -1.01 -14.62 1.30
N ALA A 131 -0.50 -13.39 1.25
CA ALA A 131 -0.58 -12.55 0.06
C ALA A 131 0.31 -13.04 -1.09
N ASN A 132 1.39 -13.76 -0.78
CA ASN A 132 2.40 -14.19 -1.75
C ASN A 132 2.24 -15.63 -2.24
N ASP A 133 1.18 -16.36 -1.83
CA ASP A 133 1.02 -17.77 -2.21
C ASP A 133 0.32 -17.97 -3.55
N ASP A 134 1.12 -18.17 -4.58
CA ASP A 134 0.65 -18.54 -5.92
C ASP A 134 -0.05 -19.91 -5.98
N ASN A 135 0.20 -20.84 -5.04
CA ASN A 135 -0.34 -22.19 -5.08
C ASN A 135 -1.87 -22.22 -4.92
N PHE A 136 -2.43 -21.34 -4.06
CA PHE A 136 -3.88 -21.20 -3.92
C PHE A 136 -4.50 -20.36 -5.04
N ILE A 137 -3.79 -19.32 -5.50
CA ILE A 137 -4.24 -18.45 -6.59
C ILE A 137 -4.43 -19.24 -7.89
N HIS A 138 -3.53 -20.18 -8.18
CA HIS A 138 -3.54 -20.99 -9.41
C HIS A 138 -4.11 -22.40 -9.25
N ASN A 139 -4.63 -22.79 -8.08
CA ASN A 139 -5.16 -24.13 -7.84
C ASN A 139 -6.44 -24.38 -8.65
N ARG A 140 -6.38 -25.35 -9.58
CA ARG A 140 -7.50 -25.72 -10.47
C ARG A 140 -8.68 -26.37 -9.75
N PHE A 141 -8.45 -26.99 -8.60
CA PHE A 141 -9.47 -27.72 -7.85
C PHE A 141 -10.31 -26.85 -6.93
N ILE A 142 -9.90 -25.58 -6.72
CA ILE A 142 -10.62 -24.63 -5.88
C ILE A 142 -11.30 -23.58 -6.78
N PRO A 143 -12.61 -23.35 -6.65
CA PRO A 143 -13.32 -22.30 -7.38
C PRO A 143 -12.63 -20.94 -7.19
N LYS A 144 -12.51 -20.16 -8.26
CA LYS A 144 -11.79 -18.86 -8.24
C LYS A 144 -12.24 -17.94 -7.10
N SER A 145 -13.54 -17.90 -6.81
CA SER A 145 -14.14 -17.11 -5.73
C SER A 145 -13.75 -17.57 -4.31
N MET A 146 -13.29 -18.80 -4.16
CA MET A 146 -12.94 -19.39 -2.85
C MET A 146 -11.42 -19.50 -2.63
N ARG A 147 -10.61 -19.31 -3.66
CA ARG A 147 -9.14 -19.54 -3.60
C ARG A 147 -8.46 -18.68 -2.54
N TYR A 148 -8.79 -17.39 -2.53
CA TYR A 148 -8.24 -16.47 -1.53
C TYR A 148 -8.61 -16.92 -0.11
N ASN A 149 -9.88 -17.18 0.15
CA ASN A 149 -10.34 -17.62 1.47
C ASN A 149 -9.73 -18.97 1.87
N ALA A 150 -9.56 -19.91 0.92
CA ALA A 150 -8.91 -21.19 1.18
C ALA A 150 -7.42 -21.00 1.53
N GLY A 151 -6.71 -20.11 0.85
CA GLY A 151 -5.34 -19.71 1.18
C GLY A 151 -5.24 -19.14 2.60
N VAL A 152 -6.10 -18.19 2.92
CA VAL A 152 -6.18 -17.61 4.28
C VAL A 152 -6.40 -18.69 5.33
N VAL A 153 -7.34 -19.60 5.13
CA VAL A 153 -7.62 -20.71 6.08
C VAL A 153 -6.42 -21.65 6.19
N TYR A 154 -5.79 -22.01 5.08
CA TYR A 154 -4.62 -22.89 5.07
C TYR A 154 -3.46 -22.28 5.86
N TYR A 155 -3.07 -21.03 5.55
CA TYR A 155 -2.00 -20.36 6.28
C TYR A 155 -2.36 -20.16 7.74
N PHE A 156 -3.60 -19.78 8.02
CA PHE A 156 -4.09 -19.71 9.38
C PHE A 156 -3.86 -21.01 10.15
N LEU A 157 -4.09 -22.15 9.53
CA LEU A 157 -3.93 -23.48 10.18
C LEU A 157 -2.47 -23.95 10.23
N THR A 158 -1.65 -23.61 9.24
CA THR A 158 -0.29 -24.15 9.08
C THR A 158 0.81 -23.19 9.46
N TYR A 159 0.53 -21.88 9.54
CA TYR A 159 1.51 -20.86 9.82
C TYR A 159 2.28 -21.14 11.14
N LYS A 160 3.58 -20.90 11.08
CA LYS A 160 4.47 -20.90 12.23
C LYS A 160 5.09 -19.51 12.36
N PRO A 161 5.13 -18.95 13.57
CA PRO A 161 5.83 -17.68 13.83
C PRO A 161 7.26 -17.71 13.29
N LYS A 162 7.75 -16.56 12.89
CA LYS A 162 9.10 -16.40 12.35
C LYS A 162 9.99 -15.82 13.44
N HIS A 163 11.17 -16.42 13.62
CA HIS A 163 12.21 -15.83 14.45
C HIS A 163 12.84 -14.66 13.71
N MET A 164 12.73 -13.47 14.27
CA MET A 164 13.22 -12.24 13.64
C MET A 164 13.85 -11.33 14.72
N LYS A 165 14.84 -10.57 14.28
CA LYS A 165 15.44 -9.50 15.04
C LYS A 165 15.09 -8.17 14.39
N ALA A 166 14.41 -7.32 15.15
CA ALA A 166 14.04 -5.96 14.75
C ALA A 166 14.98 -4.97 15.45
N MET A 167 15.64 -4.13 14.69
CA MET A 167 16.36 -2.96 15.20
C MET A 167 15.57 -1.73 14.77
N ILE A 168 14.94 -1.07 15.74
CA ILE A 168 14.13 0.15 15.54
C ILE A 168 14.96 1.29 16.11
N ASP A 169 15.49 2.14 15.23
CA ASP A 169 16.52 3.12 15.58
C ASP A 169 17.66 2.44 16.38
N ASP A 170 17.82 2.77 17.66
CA ASP A 170 18.85 2.19 18.54
C ASP A 170 18.32 1.02 19.39
N GLN A 171 17.04 0.67 19.32
CA GLN A 171 16.41 -0.37 20.12
C GLN A 171 16.41 -1.72 19.39
N ILE A 172 16.93 -2.77 20.02
CA ILE A 172 16.96 -4.12 19.49
C ILE A 172 15.92 -4.97 20.21
N ILE A 173 15.07 -5.64 19.43
CA ILE A 173 14.04 -6.58 19.89
C ILE A 173 14.17 -7.85 19.08
N GLU A 174 14.28 -8.99 19.74
CA GLU A 174 14.46 -10.29 19.11
C GLU A 174 13.46 -11.30 19.69
N GLY A 175 12.84 -12.09 18.83
CA GLY A 175 11.83 -13.05 19.26
C GLY A 175 11.12 -13.76 18.11
N ASP A 176 10.13 -14.56 18.49
CA ASP A 176 9.24 -15.24 17.56
C ASP A 176 7.98 -14.40 17.37
N PHE A 177 7.78 -13.90 16.15
CA PHE A 177 6.65 -13.03 15.84
C PHE A 177 5.64 -13.71 14.91
N THR A 178 4.36 -13.46 15.18
CA THR A 178 3.26 -13.83 14.29
C THR A 178 3.28 -12.94 13.06
N THR A 179 3.49 -11.65 13.25
CA THR A 179 3.69 -10.66 12.17
C THR A 179 4.42 -9.45 12.73
N ILE A 180 5.17 -8.78 11.86
CA ILE A 180 5.69 -7.43 12.08
C ILE A 180 5.08 -6.55 11.00
N ILE A 181 4.60 -5.38 11.36
CA ILE A 181 3.97 -4.43 10.44
C ILE A 181 4.69 -3.09 10.59
N ALA A 182 5.18 -2.55 9.49
CA ALA A 182 5.70 -1.18 9.42
C ALA A 182 4.71 -0.34 8.59
N ALA A 183 4.10 0.65 9.22
CA ALA A 183 3.04 1.44 8.63
C ALA A 183 3.44 2.92 8.52
N ASN A 184 3.23 3.47 7.33
CA ASN A 184 3.26 4.90 7.05
C ASN A 184 1.84 5.48 7.07
N ALA A 185 0.84 4.69 6.66
CA ALA A 185 -0.57 5.04 6.72
C ALA A 185 -1.42 3.97 7.43
N ALA A 186 -2.62 4.34 7.86
CA ALA A 186 -3.40 3.56 8.81
C ALA A 186 -4.06 2.30 8.23
N TYR A 187 -4.36 2.27 6.93
CA TYR A 187 -5.21 1.24 6.34
C TYR A 187 -4.44 0.20 5.54
N TYR A 188 -4.91 -1.04 5.60
CA TYR A 188 -4.37 -2.18 4.85
C TYR A 188 -5.46 -3.23 4.60
N GLY A 189 -5.32 -3.99 3.49
CA GLY A 189 -6.12 -5.18 3.24
C GLY A 189 -7.62 -4.94 3.06
N GLY A 190 -8.04 -3.78 2.54
CA GLY A 190 -9.43 -3.46 2.28
C GLY A 190 -10.19 -2.94 3.49
N GLY A 191 -9.55 -2.13 4.32
CA GLY A 191 -10.16 -1.40 5.43
C GLY A 191 -9.84 -1.92 6.82
N TYR A 192 -8.89 -2.83 6.96
CA TYR A 192 -8.30 -3.09 8.27
C TYR A 192 -7.42 -1.90 8.67
N LYS A 193 -7.36 -1.61 9.96
CA LYS A 193 -6.55 -0.53 10.56
C LYS A 193 -5.50 -1.13 11.49
N PRO A 194 -4.43 -1.74 10.96
CA PRO A 194 -3.36 -2.27 11.83
C PRO A 194 -2.68 -1.15 12.62
N SER A 195 -2.58 0.04 12.07
CA SER A 195 -1.86 1.18 12.63
C SER A 195 -2.74 2.44 12.58
N PRO A 196 -3.77 2.53 13.44
CA PRO A 196 -4.78 3.58 13.34
C PRO A 196 -4.25 5.00 13.63
N ASN A 197 -3.09 5.09 14.29
CA ASN A 197 -2.47 6.37 14.65
C ASN A 197 -1.41 6.84 13.65
N SER A 198 -1.08 6.02 12.62
CA SER A 198 -0.10 6.41 11.60
C SER A 198 -0.54 7.67 10.86
N ASP A 199 0.39 8.61 10.71
CA ASP A 199 0.21 9.86 9.97
C ASP A 199 1.35 10.03 8.95
N ILE A 200 1.00 10.12 7.68
CA ILE A 200 1.98 10.29 6.58
C ILE A 200 2.70 11.65 6.58
N LYS A 201 2.57 12.42 7.65
CA LYS A 201 3.17 13.77 7.81
C LYS A 201 3.89 13.97 9.15
N ASP A 202 3.92 12.97 10.00
CA ASP A 202 4.52 13.07 11.34
C ASP A 202 6.01 12.67 11.39
N HIS A 203 6.56 12.27 10.24
CA HIS A 203 7.95 11.85 10.05
C HIS A 203 8.35 10.61 10.85
N LYS A 204 7.40 9.70 11.06
CA LYS A 204 7.60 8.43 11.75
C LYS A 204 6.89 7.28 11.05
N MET A 205 7.43 6.08 11.20
CA MET A 205 6.70 4.85 10.96
C MET A 205 6.13 4.35 12.28
N GLU A 206 4.90 3.91 12.29
CA GLU A 206 4.38 3.08 13.39
C GLU A 206 4.74 1.62 13.10
N ILE A 207 5.40 0.95 14.05
CA ILE A 207 5.93 -0.40 13.90
C ILE A 207 5.25 -1.28 14.93
N LEU A 208 4.44 -2.24 14.46
CA LEU A 208 3.76 -3.20 15.31
C LEU A 208 4.50 -4.52 15.30
N LEU A 209 4.88 -5.01 16.46
CA LEU A 209 5.39 -6.36 16.66
C LEU A 209 4.29 -7.18 17.35
N VAL A 210 3.85 -8.25 16.69
CA VAL A 210 2.85 -9.16 17.25
C VAL A 210 3.57 -10.45 17.65
N ASP A 211 3.68 -10.69 18.94
CA ASP A 211 4.32 -11.88 19.50
C ASP A 211 3.71 -13.17 18.95
N GLN A 212 4.40 -14.27 19.19
CA GLN A 212 3.89 -15.60 18.88
C GLN A 212 2.52 -15.83 19.54
N LEU A 213 1.52 -16.09 18.70
CA LEU A 213 0.14 -16.34 19.11
C LEU A 213 -0.28 -17.75 18.74
N ASN A 214 -1.15 -18.35 19.58
CA ASN A 214 -1.90 -19.53 19.14
C ASN A 214 -2.97 -19.13 18.11
N LYS A 215 -3.48 -20.11 17.36
CA LYS A 215 -4.39 -19.89 16.24
C LYS A 215 -5.61 -19.05 16.60
N LEU A 216 -6.24 -19.34 17.74
CA LEU A 216 -7.44 -18.62 18.16
C LEU A 216 -7.17 -17.17 18.54
N SER A 217 -6.05 -16.92 19.22
CA SER A 217 -5.62 -15.57 19.59
C SER A 217 -5.21 -14.77 18.36
N MET A 218 -4.54 -15.39 17.39
CA MET A 218 -4.19 -14.78 16.12
C MET A 218 -5.43 -14.32 15.34
N ALA A 219 -6.46 -15.19 15.22
CA ALA A 219 -7.73 -14.81 14.59
C ALA A 219 -8.37 -13.60 15.27
N LYS A 220 -8.38 -13.59 16.60
CA LYS A 220 -8.95 -12.47 17.37
C LYS A 220 -8.17 -11.16 17.10
N VAL A 221 -6.85 -11.21 17.08
CA VAL A 221 -6.01 -10.03 16.78
C VAL A 221 -6.31 -9.51 15.38
N ILE A 222 -6.29 -10.37 14.36
CA ILE A 222 -6.59 -9.96 12.98
C ILE A 222 -7.98 -9.33 12.86
N LEU A 223 -9.02 -9.96 13.42
CA LEU A 223 -10.39 -9.42 13.36
C LEU A 223 -10.52 -8.09 14.09
N SER A 224 -9.81 -7.92 15.21
CA SER A 224 -9.84 -6.70 16.00
C SER A 224 -9.04 -5.52 15.38
N MET A 225 -8.29 -5.76 14.29
CA MET A 225 -7.72 -4.66 13.48
C MET A 225 -8.78 -3.83 12.74
N LYS A 226 -10.01 -4.35 12.61
CA LYS A 226 -11.11 -3.59 11.97
C LYS A 226 -11.58 -2.41 12.82
N ASP A 227 -11.56 -2.56 14.12
CA ASP A 227 -11.98 -1.54 15.09
C ASP A 227 -10.84 -1.02 15.97
N SER A 228 -9.60 -1.40 15.61
CA SER A 228 -8.35 -1.00 16.29
C SER A 228 -8.23 -1.51 17.74
N SER A 229 -9.09 -2.44 18.18
CA SER A 229 -9.02 -2.97 19.54
C SER A 229 -7.87 -3.95 19.76
N HIS A 230 -7.18 -4.40 18.71
CA HIS A 230 -5.95 -5.20 18.79
C HIS A 230 -4.84 -4.50 19.58
N LEU A 231 -4.77 -3.17 19.57
CA LEU A 231 -3.78 -2.40 20.33
C LEU A 231 -3.89 -2.60 21.86
N LYS A 232 -5.02 -3.10 22.34
CA LYS A 232 -5.22 -3.45 23.77
C LYS A 232 -4.72 -4.86 24.12
N ASN A 233 -4.31 -5.65 23.11
CA ASN A 233 -3.80 -6.99 23.32
C ASN A 233 -2.36 -6.94 23.81
N LYS A 234 -2.05 -7.65 24.89
CA LYS A 234 -0.69 -7.67 25.50
C LYS A 234 0.40 -8.24 24.60
N ALA A 235 0.03 -9.00 23.57
CA ALA A 235 0.96 -9.55 22.59
C ALA A 235 1.21 -8.60 21.39
N VAL A 236 0.58 -7.42 21.38
CA VAL A 236 0.78 -6.39 20.36
C VAL A 236 1.59 -5.25 20.97
N HIS A 237 2.78 -5.05 20.47
CA HIS A 237 3.70 -4.00 20.90
C HIS A 237 3.82 -2.98 19.79
N VAL A 238 3.65 -1.70 20.14
CA VAL A 238 3.71 -0.59 19.20
C VAL A 238 4.95 0.25 19.47
N TYR A 239 5.71 0.50 18.44
CA TYR A 239 6.90 1.34 18.44
C TYR A 239 6.76 2.41 17.35
N GLU A 240 7.49 3.49 17.50
CA GLU A 240 7.65 4.51 16.48
C GLU A 240 9.14 4.66 16.16
N GLY A 241 9.48 4.93 14.90
CA GLY A 241 10.86 5.16 14.48
C GLY A 241 10.93 5.60 13.03
N ASP A 242 12.06 6.11 12.62
CA ASP A 242 12.33 6.49 11.22
C ASP A 242 13.19 5.44 10.48
N HIS A 243 13.80 4.51 11.22
CA HIS A 243 14.65 3.46 10.69
C HIS A 243 14.34 2.11 11.34
N LEU A 244 14.07 1.09 10.51
CA LEU A 244 13.84 -0.28 10.94
C LEU A 244 14.72 -1.23 10.15
N ILE A 245 15.49 -2.07 10.83
CA ILE A 245 16.20 -3.19 10.21
C ILE A 245 15.61 -4.49 10.76
N LEU A 246 15.07 -5.32 9.88
CA LEU A 246 14.64 -6.69 10.19
C LEU A 246 15.64 -7.68 9.63
N THR A 247 16.05 -8.64 10.46
CA THR A 247 16.89 -9.76 10.06
C THR A 247 16.31 -11.08 10.56
N SER A 248 16.54 -12.15 9.81
CA SER A 248 16.15 -13.51 10.18
C SER A 248 17.18 -14.51 9.66
N ASP A 249 17.31 -15.66 10.31
CA ASP A 249 18.22 -16.75 9.89
C ASP A 249 17.81 -17.37 8.55
N LYS A 250 16.60 -17.14 8.09
CA LYS A 250 16.04 -17.66 6.84
C LYS A 250 15.31 -16.57 6.09
N ASN A 251 15.18 -16.75 4.80
CA ASN A 251 14.33 -15.88 3.99
C ASN A 251 12.91 -15.81 4.55
N VAL A 252 12.42 -14.60 4.73
CA VAL A 252 11.06 -14.27 5.15
C VAL A 252 10.36 -13.55 4.01
N GLY A 253 9.11 -13.90 3.74
CA GLY A 253 8.26 -13.15 2.82
C GLY A 253 7.79 -11.84 3.45
N SER A 254 7.74 -10.80 2.65
CA SER A 254 7.04 -9.56 2.98
C SER A 254 5.98 -9.24 1.94
N ASN A 255 4.96 -8.52 2.36
CA ASN A 255 3.99 -7.87 1.47
C ASN A 255 4.11 -6.36 1.66
N ILE A 256 4.42 -5.65 0.58
CA ILE A 256 4.71 -4.23 0.56
C ILE A 256 3.70 -3.57 -0.37
N ASP A 257 2.71 -2.89 0.17
CA ASP A 257 1.60 -2.30 -0.60
C ASP A 257 0.97 -3.26 -1.62
N GLY A 258 0.90 -4.55 -1.29
CA GLY A 258 0.36 -5.59 -2.16
C GLY A 258 1.39 -6.32 -3.03
N GLU A 259 2.68 -5.95 -2.98
CA GLU A 259 3.75 -6.62 -3.72
C GLU A 259 4.62 -7.50 -2.81
N ALA A 260 5.03 -8.65 -3.35
CA ALA A 260 5.89 -9.58 -2.65
C ALA A 260 7.36 -9.19 -2.73
N LEU A 261 8.07 -9.33 -1.60
CA LEU A 261 9.52 -9.32 -1.53
C LEU A 261 9.97 -10.39 -0.54
N VAL A 262 10.99 -11.18 -0.91
CA VAL A 262 11.52 -12.25 -0.05
C VAL A 262 13.00 -11.96 0.22
N SER A 263 13.38 -11.90 1.50
CA SER A 263 14.75 -11.64 1.94
C SER A 263 14.97 -12.17 3.37
N ASP A 264 16.22 -12.31 3.78
CA ASP A 264 16.63 -12.51 5.16
C ASP A 264 16.94 -11.19 5.88
N ARG A 265 17.00 -10.08 5.12
CA ARG A 265 17.21 -8.73 5.63
C ARG A 265 16.35 -7.72 4.91
N PHE A 266 15.64 -6.92 5.68
CA PHE A 266 14.90 -5.75 5.21
C PHE A 266 15.39 -4.52 5.96
N GLU A 267 15.69 -3.46 5.21
CA GLU A 267 16.06 -2.18 5.77
C GLU A 267 15.05 -1.13 5.31
N LEU A 268 14.32 -0.58 6.26
CA LEU A 268 13.28 0.42 6.04
C LEU A 268 13.76 1.75 6.58
N LYS A 269 13.65 2.77 5.77
CA LYS A 269 13.98 4.13 6.15
C LYS A 269 12.87 5.08 5.71
N LEU A 270 12.32 5.82 6.65
CA LEU A 270 11.39 6.88 6.37
C LEU A 270 12.13 8.06 5.74
N ILE A 271 11.52 8.63 4.73
CA ILE A 271 11.99 9.85 4.04
C ILE A 271 10.94 10.93 4.26
N PRO A 272 11.19 11.87 5.17
CA PRO A 272 10.28 12.95 5.44
C PRO A 272 10.03 13.80 4.20
N ASN A 273 8.76 14.14 3.94
CA ASN A 273 8.36 14.93 2.77
C ASN A 273 8.90 14.34 1.45
N GLY A 274 8.94 13.01 1.35
CA GLY A 274 9.62 12.31 0.25
C GLY A 274 8.98 12.49 -1.12
N PHE A 275 7.70 12.90 -1.17
CA PHE A 275 7.01 13.26 -2.41
C PHE A 275 5.79 14.15 -2.14
N LYS A 276 5.09 14.56 -3.22
CA LYS A 276 3.92 15.43 -3.14
C LYS A 276 2.67 14.72 -3.63
N ILE A 277 1.56 15.00 -2.95
CA ILE A 277 0.21 14.58 -3.36
C ILE A 277 -0.62 15.82 -3.67
N ASP A 278 -1.39 15.79 -4.76
CA ASP A 278 -2.48 16.74 -5.02
C ASP A 278 -3.81 16.06 -4.73
N LEU A 279 -4.50 16.51 -3.69
CA LEU A 279 -5.82 16.02 -3.31
C LEU A 279 -6.89 17.04 -3.70
N ASP A 280 -7.79 16.67 -4.59
CA ASP A 280 -8.97 17.44 -4.97
C ASP A 280 -10.22 16.59 -4.72
N LYS A 281 -10.76 16.67 -3.51
CA LYS A 281 -11.93 15.90 -3.07
C LYS A 281 -13.16 16.20 -3.93
N SER A 282 -13.29 17.43 -4.39
CA SER A 282 -14.41 17.85 -5.24
C SER A 282 -14.36 17.14 -6.60
N PHE A 283 -13.19 17.10 -7.24
CA PHE A 283 -12.98 16.40 -8.49
C PHE A 283 -13.15 14.88 -8.33
N ILE A 284 -12.55 14.29 -7.29
CA ILE A 284 -12.70 12.86 -6.97
C ILE A 284 -14.17 12.51 -6.79
N ASN A 285 -14.93 13.31 -6.05
CA ASN A 285 -16.36 13.10 -5.84
C ASN A 285 -17.17 13.23 -7.13
N ALA A 286 -16.83 14.17 -8.02
CA ALA A 286 -17.46 14.30 -9.32
C ALA A 286 -17.17 13.08 -10.22
N MET A 287 -15.95 12.54 -10.13
CA MET A 287 -15.56 11.32 -10.84
C MET A 287 -16.23 10.06 -10.28
N ASN A 288 -16.71 10.04 -9.05
CA ASN A 288 -17.37 8.89 -8.43
C ASN A 288 -18.91 8.91 -8.54
N LYS A 289 -19.51 10.07 -8.86
CA LYS A 289 -20.95 10.20 -9.18
C LYS A 289 -21.26 9.70 -10.59
#